data_3c51e186d7f765d79b0d2025a9b4dcf0
#
_entry.id   3c51e186d7f765d79b0d2025a9b4dcf0
#
_cell.length_a   1.000
_cell.length_b   1.000
_cell.length_c   1.000
_cell.angle_alpha   90.00
_cell.angle_beta   90.00
_cell.angle_gamma   90.00
#
_symmetry.space_group_name_H-M   'P 1'
#
loop_
_entity.id
_entity.type
_entity.pdbx_description
1 polymer ?
#
loop_
_entity_poly.entity_id
_entity_poly.type
_entity_poly.pdbx_seq_one_letter_code
_entity_poly.pdbx_strand_id
1 'polypeptide(L)'
;MADVTYEQLQERVARKLQIIASAESLDANDAAVIIDGLLSVQAQIDRLGIATFDVQSGIDHPYVDVVANMAAAELVDDFQIPEPRRSKLFAAGKVGLPNRSLAERALRDLIDGTTQKLTVSHDVTVV
;
A
#
# COMPACT_ATOMS: atom_id res chain seq x y z
N MET A 1 13.27 -9.28 -7.41
CA MET A 1 13.63 -7.89 -7.76
C MET A 1 12.37 -7.04 -7.82
N ALA A 2 12.42 -5.84 -7.24
CA ALA A 2 11.25 -4.97 -7.20
C ALA A 2 10.97 -4.33 -8.57
N ASP A 3 9.71 -4.36 -8.99
CA ASP A 3 9.27 -3.83 -10.29
C ASP A 3 8.99 -2.33 -10.24
N VAL A 4 8.67 -1.81 -9.04
CA VAL A 4 8.23 -0.42 -8.86
C VAL A 4 9.15 0.25 -7.87
N THR A 5 9.75 1.38 -8.29
CA THR A 5 10.69 2.11 -7.45
C THR A 5 9.97 2.88 -6.34
N TYR A 6 10.73 3.32 -5.36
CA TYR A 6 10.24 4.15 -4.26
C TYR A 6 9.59 5.43 -4.79
N GLU A 7 10.22 6.09 -5.76
CA GLU A 7 9.70 7.31 -6.38
C GLU A 7 8.40 7.06 -7.15
N GLN A 8 8.33 5.95 -7.88
CA GLN A 8 7.11 5.57 -8.57
C GLN A 8 5.97 5.27 -7.60
N LEU A 9 6.28 4.65 -6.47
CA LEU A 9 5.31 4.38 -5.43
C LEU A 9 4.77 5.69 -4.82
N GLN A 10 5.65 6.65 -4.55
CA GLN A 10 5.24 7.97 -4.06
C GLN A 10 4.28 8.65 -5.02
N GLU A 11 4.58 8.61 -6.31
CA GLU A 11 3.72 9.19 -7.33
C GLU A 11 2.36 8.50 -7.39
N ARG A 12 2.36 7.18 -7.23
CA ARG A 12 1.11 6.41 -7.21
C ARG A 12 0.22 6.84 -6.04
N VAL A 13 0.80 7.03 -4.86
CA VAL A 13 0.07 7.53 -3.68
C VAL A 13 -0.49 8.92 -3.96
N ALA A 14 0.32 9.81 -4.53
CA ALA A 14 -0.11 11.17 -4.85
C ALA A 14 -1.30 11.19 -5.81
N ARG A 15 -1.30 10.30 -6.81
CA ARG A 15 -2.41 10.20 -7.74
C ARG A 15 -3.68 9.67 -7.07
N LYS A 16 -3.55 8.71 -6.16
CA LYS A 16 -4.71 8.21 -5.41
C LYS A 16 -5.31 9.29 -4.53
N LEU A 17 -4.49 10.16 -3.96
CA LEU A 17 -4.94 11.32 -3.21
C LEU A 17 -5.43 12.45 -4.11
N GLN A 18 -5.15 12.38 -5.42
CA GLN A 18 -5.49 13.39 -6.42
C GLN A 18 -4.87 14.77 -6.10
N ILE A 19 -3.67 14.76 -5.54
CA ILE A 19 -2.92 16.00 -5.27
C ILE A 19 -2.02 16.39 -6.44
N ILE A 20 -1.82 15.48 -7.40
CA ILE A 20 -1.12 15.77 -8.67
C ILE A 20 -1.93 15.21 -9.83
N ALA A 21 -1.80 15.83 -10.99
CA ALA A 21 -2.31 15.28 -12.24
C ALA A 21 -1.35 14.18 -12.73
N SER A 22 -1.84 13.31 -13.62
CA SER A 22 -1.08 12.15 -14.06
C SER A 22 0.26 12.49 -14.72
N ALA A 23 0.39 13.70 -15.28
CA ALA A 23 1.62 14.16 -15.95
C ALA A 23 2.49 15.06 -15.08
N GLU A 24 2.05 15.40 -13.89
CA GLU A 24 2.79 16.30 -13.01
C GLU A 24 3.85 15.56 -12.21
N SER A 25 4.94 16.26 -11.91
CA SER A 25 5.95 15.79 -10.97
C SER A 25 5.51 16.11 -9.55
N LEU A 26 5.88 15.24 -8.63
CA LEU A 26 5.57 15.43 -7.22
C LEU A 26 6.51 16.47 -6.59
N ASP A 27 5.93 17.44 -5.90
CA ASP A 27 6.65 18.47 -5.16
C ASP A 27 7.44 17.83 -4.01
N ALA A 28 8.62 18.35 -3.71
CA ALA A 28 9.51 17.81 -2.68
C ALA A 28 8.86 17.80 -1.29
N ASN A 29 8.09 18.84 -0.95
CA ASN A 29 7.40 18.92 0.33
C ASN A 29 6.31 17.85 0.44
N ASP A 30 5.54 17.68 -0.62
CA ASP A 30 4.50 16.65 -0.68
C ASP A 30 5.12 15.26 -0.66
N ALA A 31 6.25 15.07 -1.34
CA ALA A 31 6.97 13.80 -1.34
C ALA A 31 7.40 13.42 0.08
N ALA A 32 7.89 14.39 0.87
CA ALA A 32 8.31 14.14 2.25
C ALA A 32 7.15 13.64 3.11
N VAL A 33 5.96 14.23 2.95
CA VAL A 33 4.77 13.80 3.68
C VAL A 33 4.34 12.41 3.25
N ILE A 34 4.39 12.13 1.96
CA ILE A 34 4.03 10.80 1.42
C ILE A 34 5.02 9.74 1.93
N ILE A 35 6.30 10.05 1.98
CA ILE A 35 7.31 9.15 2.52
C ILE A 35 6.99 8.77 3.96
N ASP A 36 6.63 9.75 4.79
CA ASP A 36 6.25 9.47 6.18
C ASP A 36 5.05 8.53 6.25
N GLY A 37 4.06 8.74 5.38
CA GLY A 37 2.89 7.85 5.30
C GLY A 37 3.25 6.44 4.88
N LEU A 38 4.12 6.29 3.88
CA LEU A 38 4.58 4.98 3.42
C LEU A 38 5.35 4.24 4.50
N LEU A 39 6.22 4.93 5.21
CA LEU A 39 6.98 4.31 6.31
C LEU A 39 6.07 3.92 7.48
N SER A 40 5.06 4.73 7.75
CA SER A 40 4.06 4.41 8.77
C SER A 40 3.29 3.15 8.42
N VAL A 41 2.85 3.03 7.17
CA VAL A 41 2.13 1.84 6.68
C VAL A 41 3.03 0.61 6.75
N GLN A 42 4.28 0.74 6.32
CA GLN A 42 5.26 -0.35 6.39
C GLN A 42 5.39 -0.87 7.83
N ALA A 43 5.53 0.05 8.78
CA ALA A 43 5.65 -0.31 10.20
C ALA A 43 4.39 -0.99 10.72
N GLN A 44 3.21 -0.53 10.32
CA GLN A 44 1.94 -1.12 10.76
C GLN A 44 1.76 -2.52 10.20
N ILE A 45 2.08 -2.73 8.93
CA ILE A 45 2.00 -4.04 8.27
C ILE A 45 2.93 -5.03 8.97
N ASP A 46 4.14 -4.59 9.28
CA ASP A 46 5.13 -5.42 9.98
C ASP A 46 4.65 -5.77 11.39
N ARG A 47 4.18 -4.77 12.14
CA ARG A 47 3.71 -4.97 13.51
C ARG A 47 2.52 -5.91 13.60
N LEU A 48 1.65 -5.89 12.60
CA LEU A 48 0.48 -6.79 12.54
C LEU A 48 0.85 -8.19 12.06
N GLY A 49 2.10 -8.40 11.67
CA GLY A 49 2.55 -9.71 11.20
C GLY A 49 2.02 -10.10 9.84
N ILE A 50 1.57 -9.13 9.03
CA ILE A 50 1.02 -9.42 7.72
C ILE A 50 2.14 -9.71 6.71
N ALA A 51 3.15 -8.84 6.68
CA ALA A 51 4.26 -8.95 5.74
C ALA A 51 5.40 -8.03 6.19
N THR A 52 6.57 -8.23 5.61
CA THR A 52 7.71 -7.33 5.79
C THR A 52 8.08 -6.74 4.43
N PHE A 53 7.94 -5.44 4.30
CA PHE A 53 8.31 -4.70 3.10
C PHE A 53 9.43 -3.72 3.42
N ASP A 54 10.23 -3.41 2.42
CA ASP A 54 11.16 -2.29 2.44
C ASP A 54 10.80 -1.38 1.28
N VAL A 55 9.92 -0.41 1.52
CA VAL A 55 9.41 0.46 0.47
C VAL A 55 10.52 1.29 -0.19
N GLN A 56 11.61 1.57 0.54
CA GLN A 56 12.74 2.34 0.01
C GLN A 56 13.48 1.56 -1.09
N SER A 57 13.46 0.25 -1.02
CA SER A 57 14.05 -0.62 -2.05
C SER A 57 13.09 -0.88 -3.20
N GLY A 58 11.88 -0.35 -3.12
CA GLY A 58 10.83 -0.61 -4.09
C GLY A 58 10.02 -1.83 -3.71
N ILE A 59 8.93 -2.06 -4.42
CA ILE A 59 8.05 -3.22 -4.17
C ILE A 59 7.65 -3.85 -5.50
N ASP A 60 7.22 -5.11 -5.43
CA ASP A 60 6.77 -5.84 -6.60
C ASP A 60 5.39 -5.37 -7.03
N HIS A 61 5.16 -5.41 -8.33
CA HIS A 61 3.96 -4.87 -8.95
C HIS A 61 2.63 -5.32 -8.31
N PRO A 62 2.44 -6.60 -7.95
CA PRO A 62 1.17 -7.03 -7.35
C PRO A 62 0.80 -6.31 -6.06
N TYR A 63 1.77 -5.77 -5.32
CA TYR A 63 1.54 -5.12 -4.04
C TYR A 63 1.38 -3.60 -4.14
N VAL A 64 1.69 -3.01 -5.29
CA VAL A 64 1.76 -1.55 -5.45
C VAL A 64 0.43 -0.88 -5.12
N ASP A 65 -0.65 -1.37 -5.72
CA ASP A 65 -1.96 -0.73 -5.56
C ASP A 65 -2.45 -0.83 -4.12
N VAL A 66 -2.23 -1.98 -3.51
CA VAL A 66 -2.64 -2.24 -2.13
C VAL A 66 -1.89 -1.31 -1.17
N VAL A 67 -0.56 -1.25 -1.30
CA VAL A 67 0.26 -0.40 -0.42
C VAL A 67 -0.03 1.08 -0.67
N ALA A 68 -0.24 1.48 -1.92
CA ALA A 68 -0.59 2.86 -2.24
C ALA A 68 -1.95 3.26 -1.64
N ASN A 69 -2.93 2.37 -1.65
CA ASN A 69 -4.22 2.61 -1.01
C ASN A 69 -4.08 2.77 0.50
N MET A 70 -3.24 1.96 1.11
CA MET A 70 -2.98 2.05 2.55
C MET A 70 -2.31 3.39 2.91
N ALA A 71 -1.33 3.82 2.13
CA ALA A 71 -0.65 5.08 2.35
C ALA A 71 -1.59 6.26 2.14
N ALA A 72 -2.45 6.20 1.11
CA ALA A 72 -3.43 7.25 0.87
C ALA A 72 -4.39 7.40 2.05
N ALA A 73 -4.82 6.27 2.63
CA ALA A 73 -5.70 6.31 3.81
C ALA A 73 -5.02 6.97 5.02
N GLU A 74 -3.71 6.74 5.19
CA GLU A 74 -2.94 7.36 6.28
C GLU A 74 -2.83 8.88 6.11
N LEU A 75 -2.88 9.39 4.88
CA LEU A 75 -2.55 10.76 4.54
C LEU A 75 -3.75 11.66 4.27
N VAL A 76 -4.98 11.14 4.45
CA VAL A 76 -6.18 11.95 4.16
C VAL A 76 -6.27 13.21 5.01
N ASP A 77 -5.78 13.17 6.25
CA ASP A 77 -5.75 14.34 7.12
C ASP A 77 -4.62 15.29 6.75
N ASP A 78 -3.45 14.74 6.44
CA ASP A 78 -2.27 15.54 6.13
C ASP A 78 -2.48 16.41 4.89
N PHE A 79 -3.21 15.88 3.90
CA PHE A 79 -3.52 16.60 2.66
C PHE A 79 -4.92 17.21 2.66
N GLN A 80 -5.62 17.18 3.79
CA GLN A 80 -6.94 17.76 3.96
C GLN A 80 -7.91 17.35 2.85
N ILE A 81 -7.96 16.06 2.58
CA ILE A 81 -8.83 15.52 1.55
C ILE A 81 -10.29 15.73 1.94
N PRO A 82 -11.11 16.34 1.07
CA PRO A 82 -12.51 16.62 1.40
C PRO A 82 -13.40 15.39 1.30
N GLU A 83 -14.53 15.43 2.00
CA GLU A 83 -15.56 14.42 1.84
C GLU A 83 -16.24 14.58 0.47
N PRO A 84 -16.76 13.53 -0.14
CA PRO A 84 -16.83 12.14 0.39
C PRO A 84 -15.58 11.31 0.15
N ARG A 85 -14.59 11.84 -0.55
CA ARG A 85 -13.39 11.08 -0.94
C ARG A 85 -12.55 10.67 0.26
N ARG A 86 -12.49 11.53 1.28
CA ARG A 86 -11.76 11.26 2.52
C ARG A 86 -12.23 9.94 3.17
N SER A 87 -13.53 9.80 3.38
CA SER A 87 -14.10 8.60 3.99
C SER A 87 -13.90 7.37 3.12
N LYS A 88 -14.00 7.53 1.80
CA LYS A 88 -13.79 6.42 0.87
C LYS A 88 -12.36 5.92 0.90
N LEU A 89 -11.39 6.83 0.88
CA LEU A 89 -9.97 6.45 0.94
C LEU A 89 -9.62 5.81 2.27
N PHE A 90 -10.14 6.35 3.37
CA PHE A 90 -9.92 5.80 4.70
C PHE A 90 -10.48 4.37 4.80
N ALA A 91 -11.73 4.18 4.42
CA ALA A 91 -12.38 2.86 4.50
C ALA A 91 -11.70 1.83 3.59
N ALA A 92 -11.24 2.26 2.41
CA ALA A 92 -10.62 1.35 1.45
C ALA A 92 -9.22 0.91 1.87
N GLY A 93 -8.46 1.75 2.58
CA GLY A 93 -7.04 1.51 2.80
C GLY A 93 -6.54 1.47 4.23
N LYS A 94 -7.30 1.95 5.22
CA LYS A 94 -6.78 2.04 6.59
C LYS A 94 -6.45 0.67 7.16
N VAL A 95 -5.22 0.50 7.64
CA VAL A 95 -4.74 -0.74 8.23
C VAL A 95 -5.14 -0.78 9.71
N GLY A 96 -5.49 -1.96 10.19
CA GLY A 96 -5.72 -2.18 11.63
C GLY A 96 -7.14 -1.93 12.10
N LEU A 97 -8.11 -1.74 11.20
CA LEU A 97 -9.51 -1.60 11.58
C LEU A 97 -10.09 -2.96 12.01
N PRO A 98 -11.06 -2.96 12.95
CA PRO A 98 -11.73 -4.21 13.35
C PRO A 98 -12.35 -4.96 12.17
N ASN A 99 -13.05 -4.23 11.29
CA ASN A 99 -13.51 -4.77 10.02
C ASN A 99 -12.47 -4.36 8.99
N ARG A 100 -11.57 -5.26 8.68
CA ARG A 100 -10.42 -4.99 7.81
C ARG A 100 -10.82 -4.25 6.54
N SER A 101 -10.02 -3.25 6.16
CA SER A 101 -10.22 -2.52 4.91
C SER A 101 -10.03 -3.44 3.70
N LEU A 102 -10.51 -3.00 2.55
CA LEU A 102 -10.31 -3.74 1.30
C LEU A 102 -8.83 -3.98 1.02
N ALA A 103 -8.00 -2.96 1.25
CA ALA A 103 -6.56 -3.07 1.03
C ALA A 103 -5.92 -4.09 1.97
N GLU A 104 -6.28 -4.08 3.25
CA GLU A 104 -5.72 -5.05 4.19
C GLU A 104 -6.13 -6.48 3.82
N ARG A 105 -7.41 -6.68 3.46
CA ARG A 105 -7.88 -8.00 3.03
C ARG A 105 -7.18 -8.45 1.76
N ALA A 106 -7.01 -7.54 0.80
CA ALA A 106 -6.32 -7.86 -0.45
C ALA A 106 -4.86 -8.23 -0.22
N LEU A 107 -4.16 -7.51 0.68
CA LEU A 107 -2.78 -7.83 1.00
C LEU A 107 -2.67 -9.21 1.65
N ARG A 108 -3.53 -9.50 2.63
CA ARG A 108 -3.53 -10.82 3.29
C ARG A 108 -3.79 -11.93 2.28
N ASP A 109 -4.72 -11.73 1.35
CA ASP A 109 -5.03 -12.71 0.30
C ASP A 109 -3.83 -12.92 -0.63
N LEU A 110 -3.12 -11.86 -0.99
CA LEU A 110 -1.93 -11.98 -1.82
C LEU A 110 -0.83 -12.79 -1.13
N ILE A 111 -0.61 -12.53 0.14
CA ILE A 111 0.39 -13.26 0.94
C ILE A 111 -0.03 -14.72 1.11
N ASP A 112 -1.27 -14.97 1.50
CA ASP A 112 -1.81 -16.32 1.69
C ASP A 112 -1.82 -17.10 0.39
N GLY A 113 -2.22 -16.45 -0.71
CA GLY A 113 -2.23 -17.06 -2.03
C GLY A 113 -0.84 -17.52 -2.48
N THR A 114 0.18 -16.73 -2.19
CA THR A 114 1.57 -17.10 -2.48
C THR A 114 1.98 -18.32 -1.66
N THR A 115 1.65 -18.31 -0.36
CA THR A 115 1.95 -19.43 0.53
C THR A 115 1.21 -20.69 0.09
N GLN A 116 -0.07 -20.57 -0.24
CA GLN A 116 -0.87 -21.69 -0.71
C GLN A 116 -0.34 -22.27 -2.02
N LYS A 117 0.10 -21.41 -2.92
CA LYS A 117 0.70 -21.86 -4.18
C LYS A 117 1.93 -22.72 -3.93
N LEU A 118 2.80 -22.30 -3.03
CA LEU A 118 3.98 -23.08 -2.68
C LEU A 118 3.61 -24.41 -2.06
N THR A 119 2.62 -24.42 -1.17
CA THR A 119 2.12 -25.63 -0.52
C THR A 119 1.54 -26.60 -1.53
N VAL A 120 0.69 -26.11 -2.43
CA VAL A 120 0.07 -26.93 -3.47
C VAL A 120 1.12 -27.56 -4.38
N SER A 121 2.12 -26.77 -4.78
CA SER A 121 3.22 -27.26 -5.62
C SER A 121 3.97 -28.40 -4.91
N HIS A 122 4.20 -28.24 -3.62
CA HIS A 122 4.88 -29.26 -2.81
C HIS A 122 4.03 -30.54 -2.72
N ASP A 123 2.74 -30.41 -2.48
CA ASP A 123 1.81 -31.54 -2.39
C ASP A 123 1.75 -32.31 -3.71
N VAL A 124 1.70 -31.60 -4.82
CA VAL A 124 1.70 -32.21 -6.15
C VAL A 124 2.98 -33.01 -6.38
N THR A 125 4.10 -32.50 -5.90
CA THR A 125 5.39 -33.19 -6.01
C THR A 125 5.40 -34.48 -5.21
N VAL A 126 4.74 -34.50 -4.06
CA VAL A 126 4.68 -35.66 -3.18
C VAL A 126 3.77 -36.73 -3.75
N VAL A 127 2.69 -36.35 -4.36
CA VAL A 127 1.72 -37.27 -4.96
C VAL A 127 2.22 -37.80 -6.29
#